data_b88b013c9da672514cd600d80318d142
#
_entry.id   b88b013c9da672514cd600d80318d142
#
_cell.length_a   1.000
_cell.length_b   1.000
_cell.length_c   1.000
_cell.angle_alpha   90.00
_cell.angle_beta   90.00
_cell.angle_gamma   90.00
#
_symmetry.space_group_name_H-M   'P 1'
#
loop_
_entity.id
_entity.type
_entity.pdbx_description
1 polymer ?
#
loop_
_entity_poly.entity_id
_entity_poly.type
_entity_poly.pdbx_seq_one_letter_code
_entity_poly.pdbx_strand_id
1 'polypeptide(L)'
;MKYDLAVIRVMGKTEIVEGYTPNFEGWVQEFHEWQTRIGFDPAWLGDYRFEIRFDWISAGDSIEFGDFEGMPKWSRRMQIPQQNIRDAIITMISVQGDTEFASVEQQNHLLATAPTEYDRKSALRIMCEEQRHGWQMAYLLCTYFGEQGVREAAKLLERNAQDGTRLLGSFNAPIDHWLDFFCFTHFIDRDGKYQLKMLSTSSFQPLAASMGPMLKEESFHLGTGANGLRRIVKAGVIPTSFLQKYVNKWVSTGLDLFGTDESTSAQWAYVYGVKGRYDERESDDDADRDHLNEASRGLYFDEIKTEMARISKGRPEGDPELYIPSDKFNRGIGKYSGKLYTVMGEEFEGSEEEYADYLAGVLPSDEDERKLVEEYMAPGVEWIQYREWKE
;
A
#
# COMPACT_ATOMS: atom_id res chain seq x y z
N MET A 1 -15.18 -24.65 2.78
CA MET A 1 -15.55 -23.69 1.73
C MET A 1 -14.87 -24.14 0.45
N LYS A 2 -15.61 -24.41 -0.65
CA LYS A 2 -14.96 -24.67 -1.94
C LYS A 2 -14.62 -23.31 -2.55
N TYR A 3 -13.37 -22.92 -2.45
CA TYR A 3 -12.86 -21.82 -3.27
C TYR A 3 -12.83 -22.31 -4.71
N ASP A 4 -13.36 -21.53 -5.62
CA ASP A 4 -13.33 -21.85 -7.03
C ASP A 4 -11.92 -21.49 -7.56
N LEU A 5 -11.00 -22.39 -7.31
CA LEU A 5 -9.56 -22.27 -7.54
C LEU A 5 -9.18 -22.07 -9.02
N ALA A 6 -10.15 -22.11 -9.92
CA ALA A 6 -9.92 -22.21 -11.35
C ALA A 6 -10.37 -20.99 -12.16
N VAL A 7 -10.66 -19.86 -11.52
CA VAL A 7 -11.18 -18.69 -12.25
C VAL A 7 -10.08 -17.68 -12.49
N ILE A 8 -9.59 -17.62 -13.73
CA ILE A 8 -8.73 -16.54 -14.22
C ILE A 8 -9.60 -15.57 -15.02
N ARG A 9 -9.65 -14.30 -14.61
CA ARG A 9 -10.31 -13.24 -15.39
C ARG A 9 -9.31 -12.57 -16.31
N VAL A 10 -9.55 -12.66 -17.59
CA VAL A 10 -8.82 -11.95 -18.63
C VAL A 10 -9.73 -10.89 -19.23
N MET A 11 -9.45 -9.60 -18.99
CA MET A 11 -10.20 -8.47 -19.56
C MET A 11 -11.73 -8.55 -19.40
N GLY A 12 -12.21 -8.88 -18.21
CA GLY A 12 -13.64 -9.04 -17.97
C GLY A 12 -14.24 -10.33 -18.52
N LYS A 13 -13.46 -11.16 -19.20
CA LYS A 13 -13.81 -12.54 -19.56
C LYS A 13 -13.30 -13.48 -18.48
N THR A 14 -14.11 -14.44 -18.10
CA THR A 14 -13.72 -15.52 -17.20
C THR A 14 -13.12 -16.65 -18.04
N GLU A 15 -11.84 -16.93 -17.88
CA GLU A 15 -11.22 -18.15 -18.35
C GLU A 15 -11.17 -19.14 -17.19
N ILE A 16 -11.77 -20.31 -17.37
CA ILE A 16 -11.63 -21.40 -16.41
C ILE A 16 -10.34 -22.12 -16.76
N VAL A 17 -9.33 -21.98 -15.89
CA VAL A 17 -8.12 -22.79 -15.97
C VAL A 17 -8.39 -24.07 -15.18
N GLU A 18 -8.24 -25.23 -15.82
CA GLU A 18 -8.39 -26.52 -15.14
C GLU A 18 -7.26 -26.72 -14.12
N GLY A 19 -7.54 -26.30 -12.89
CA GLY A 19 -6.70 -26.53 -11.73
C GLY A 19 -5.51 -25.56 -11.60
N TYR A 20 -5.16 -25.27 -10.37
CA TYR A 20 -3.88 -24.65 -10.02
C TYR A 20 -2.77 -25.70 -10.00
N THR A 21 -1.53 -25.22 -10.02
CA THR A 21 -0.41 -26.12 -9.75
C THR A 21 -0.52 -26.67 -8.33
N PRO A 22 -0.10 -27.92 -8.06
CA PRO A 22 -0.15 -28.50 -6.72
C PRO A 22 0.53 -27.62 -5.64
N ASN A 23 1.57 -26.89 -6.02
CA ASN A 23 2.28 -25.99 -5.14
C ASN A 23 1.41 -24.81 -4.67
N PHE A 24 0.59 -24.27 -5.54
CA PHE A 24 -0.33 -23.20 -5.17
C PHE A 24 -1.52 -23.72 -4.36
N GLU A 25 -2.00 -24.92 -4.66
CA GLU A 25 -3.05 -25.58 -3.87
C GLU A 25 -2.59 -25.81 -2.42
N GLY A 26 -1.33 -26.23 -2.21
CA GLY A 26 -0.75 -26.34 -0.87
C GLY A 26 -0.68 -25.00 -0.15
N TRP A 27 -0.21 -23.96 -0.83
CA TRP A 27 -0.16 -22.60 -0.27
C TRP A 27 -1.56 -22.08 0.11
N VAL A 28 -2.59 -22.40 -0.65
CA VAL A 28 -3.97 -22.01 -0.35
C VAL A 28 -4.45 -22.58 0.99
N GLN A 29 -4.03 -23.79 1.35
CA GLN A 29 -4.37 -24.36 2.66
C GLN A 29 -3.71 -23.58 3.80
N GLU A 30 -2.43 -23.23 3.65
CA GLU A 30 -1.70 -22.40 4.60
C GLU A 30 -2.30 -21.00 4.70
N PHE A 31 -2.78 -20.43 3.60
CA PHE A 31 -3.49 -19.14 3.59
C PHE A 31 -4.76 -19.16 4.45
N HIS A 32 -5.54 -20.24 4.44
CA HIS A 32 -6.72 -20.34 5.31
C HIS A 32 -6.36 -20.49 6.78
N GLU A 33 -5.26 -21.17 7.07
CA GLU A 33 -4.72 -21.22 8.43
C GLU A 33 -4.24 -19.85 8.89
N TRP A 34 -3.60 -19.08 8.00
CA TRP A 34 -3.22 -17.69 8.25
C TRP A 34 -4.43 -16.80 8.52
N GLN A 35 -5.50 -16.85 7.73
CA GLN A 35 -6.74 -16.12 7.99
C GLN A 35 -7.27 -16.39 9.40
N THR A 36 -7.29 -17.66 9.80
CA THR A 36 -7.73 -18.05 11.14
C THR A 36 -6.80 -17.51 12.23
N ARG A 37 -5.48 -17.58 12.00
CA ARG A 37 -4.46 -17.11 12.94
C ARG A 37 -4.54 -15.61 13.19
N ILE A 38 -4.80 -14.79 12.17
CA ILE A 38 -4.95 -13.35 12.32
C ILE A 38 -6.33 -12.93 12.85
N GLY A 39 -7.26 -13.87 13.07
CA GLY A 39 -8.61 -13.60 13.53
C GLY A 39 -9.55 -13.06 12.46
N PHE A 40 -9.23 -13.20 11.18
CA PHE A 40 -10.16 -12.88 10.10
C PHE A 40 -11.19 -14.01 9.95
N ASP A 41 -12.47 -13.70 10.17
CA ASP A 41 -13.54 -14.69 10.03
C ASP A 41 -13.86 -14.90 8.53
N PRO A 42 -13.65 -16.11 7.99
CA PRO A 42 -14.01 -16.40 6.59
C PRO A 42 -15.49 -16.15 6.24
N ALA A 43 -16.39 -16.11 7.22
CA ALA A 43 -17.79 -15.74 7.01
C ALA A 43 -17.95 -14.28 6.55
N TRP A 44 -17.01 -13.41 6.86
CA TRP A 44 -17.00 -12.02 6.42
C TRP A 44 -16.83 -11.87 4.90
N LEU A 45 -16.25 -12.86 4.23
CA LEU A 45 -16.12 -12.86 2.77
C LEU A 45 -17.48 -12.86 2.05
N GLY A 46 -18.53 -13.42 2.68
CA GLY A 46 -19.83 -13.53 2.02
C GLY A 46 -19.69 -14.25 0.67
N ASP A 47 -20.10 -13.56 -0.40
CA ASP A 47 -19.97 -14.06 -1.78
C ASP A 47 -18.65 -13.68 -2.47
N TYR A 48 -17.75 -12.99 -1.78
CA TYR A 48 -16.44 -12.62 -2.32
C TYR A 48 -15.63 -13.87 -2.68
N ARG A 49 -14.96 -13.83 -3.86
CA ARG A 49 -14.14 -14.94 -4.33
C ARG A 49 -12.74 -14.46 -4.64
N PHE A 50 -11.75 -15.21 -4.18
CA PHE A 50 -10.36 -14.99 -4.59
C PHE A 50 -10.19 -15.51 -6.02
N GLU A 51 -9.79 -14.63 -6.90
CA GLU A 51 -9.62 -14.89 -8.32
C GLU A 51 -8.27 -14.35 -8.79
N ILE A 52 -7.63 -15.05 -9.68
CA ILE A 52 -6.48 -14.54 -10.43
C ILE A 52 -7.01 -13.66 -11.57
N ARG A 53 -6.57 -12.42 -11.62
CA ARG A 53 -7.03 -11.44 -12.60
C ARG A 53 -5.85 -10.88 -13.39
N PHE A 54 -5.93 -10.98 -14.71
CA PHE A 54 -4.93 -10.44 -15.61
C PHE A 54 -5.57 -9.48 -16.62
N ASP A 55 -4.87 -8.40 -16.92
CA ASP A 55 -5.13 -7.50 -18.04
C ASP A 55 -3.93 -7.53 -19.00
N TRP A 56 -3.92 -8.52 -19.87
CA TRP A 56 -2.83 -8.74 -20.83
C TRP A 56 -2.69 -7.61 -21.84
N ILE A 57 -3.78 -6.91 -22.18
CA ILE A 57 -3.73 -5.80 -23.12
C ILE A 57 -3.02 -4.62 -22.52
N SER A 58 -3.40 -4.24 -21.31
CA SER A 58 -2.75 -3.13 -20.61
C SER A 58 -1.27 -3.43 -20.28
N ALA A 59 -0.93 -4.72 -20.10
CA ALA A 59 0.46 -5.14 -19.88
C ALA A 59 1.36 -4.89 -21.09
N GLY A 60 0.79 -5.00 -22.31
CA GLY A 60 1.57 -4.96 -23.55
C GLY A 60 2.47 -6.16 -23.78
N ASP A 61 3.07 -6.24 -24.94
CA ASP A 61 3.87 -7.40 -25.38
C ASP A 61 5.37 -7.12 -25.46
N SER A 62 5.80 -5.85 -25.45
CA SER A 62 7.20 -5.44 -25.54
C SER A 62 7.68 -4.77 -24.23
N ILE A 63 8.95 -4.98 -23.92
CA ILE A 63 9.63 -4.29 -22.80
C ILE A 63 9.79 -2.83 -23.17
N GLU A 64 9.40 -1.93 -22.28
CA GLU A 64 9.18 -0.52 -22.57
C GLU A 64 10.42 0.35 -22.27
N PHE A 65 11.37 -0.15 -21.48
CA PHE A 65 12.57 0.59 -21.05
C PHE A 65 13.68 -0.35 -20.58
N GLY A 66 14.85 0.19 -20.28
CA GLY A 66 16.01 -0.53 -19.80
C GLY A 66 16.80 -1.25 -20.90
N ASP A 67 17.71 -2.14 -20.50
CA ASP A 67 18.64 -2.82 -21.43
C ASP A 67 17.96 -3.77 -22.41
N PHE A 68 16.71 -4.13 -22.15
CA PHE A 68 15.92 -5.04 -22.96
C PHE A 68 14.78 -4.33 -23.71
N GLU A 69 14.79 -3.01 -23.79
CA GLU A 69 13.78 -2.22 -24.48
C GLU A 69 13.54 -2.72 -25.90
N GLY A 70 12.25 -2.80 -26.29
CA GLY A 70 11.80 -3.29 -27.60
C GLY A 70 11.78 -4.81 -27.75
N MET A 71 12.35 -5.55 -26.82
CA MET A 71 12.27 -7.02 -26.81
C MET A 71 10.89 -7.49 -26.30
N PRO A 72 10.45 -8.70 -26.69
CA PRO A 72 9.22 -9.28 -26.14
C PRO A 72 9.30 -9.43 -24.61
N LYS A 73 8.21 -9.09 -23.90
CA LYS A 73 8.10 -9.34 -22.45
C LYS A 73 8.21 -10.83 -22.14
N TRP A 74 8.76 -11.14 -21.00
CA TRP A 74 8.94 -12.51 -20.55
C TRP A 74 7.63 -13.05 -19.93
N SER A 75 7.02 -14.03 -20.58
CA SER A 75 5.80 -14.69 -20.08
C SER A 75 6.10 -15.94 -19.24
N ARG A 76 7.36 -16.42 -19.23
CA ARG A 76 7.81 -17.62 -18.52
C ARG A 76 9.22 -17.44 -17.98
N ARG A 77 9.52 -18.09 -16.84
CA ARG A 77 10.84 -18.06 -16.19
C ARG A 77 12.00 -18.35 -17.16
N MET A 78 11.83 -19.30 -18.07
CA MET A 78 12.88 -19.72 -19.01
C MET A 78 13.23 -18.67 -20.08
N GLN A 79 12.40 -17.66 -20.27
CA GLN A 79 12.67 -16.53 -21.18
C GLN A 79 13.51 -15.45 -20.51
N ILE A 80 13.54 -15.39 -19.17
CA ILE A 80 14.32 -14.43 -18.42
C ILE A 80 15.80 -14.81 -18.58
N PRO A 81 16.65 -13.90 -19.14
CA PRO A 81 17.98 -14.29 -19.61
C PRO A 81 18.97 -14.62 -18.49
N GLN A 82 18.84 -14.00 -17.33
CA GLN A 82 19.84 -14.09 -16.25
C GLN A 82 19.18 -14.39 -14.90
N GLN A 83 19.93 -15.04 -14.00
CA GLN A 83 19.42 -15.39 -12.66
C GLN A 83 19.15 -14.16 -11.80
N ASN A 84 20.02 -13.15 -11.83
CA ASN A 84 19.83 -11.91 -11.08
C ASN A 84 18.57 -11.15 -11.46
N ILE A 85 18.16 -11.21 -12.72
CA ILE A 85 16.86 -10.64 -13.17
C ILE A 85 15.70 -11.43 -12.58
N ARG A 86 15.79 -12.75 -12.52
CA ARG A 86 14.78 -13.61 -11.87
C ARG A 86 14.66 -13.28 -10.39
N ASP A 87 15.79 -13.12 -9.72
CA ASP A 87 15.83 -12.78 -8.30
C ASP A 87 15.24 -11.39 -8.05
N ALA A 88 15.51 -10.40 -8.93
CA ALA A 88 14.89 -9.07 -8.86
C ALA A 88 13.36 -9.15 -9.03
N ILE A 89 12.86 -9.90 -10.00
CA ILE A 89 11.42 -10.10 -10.22
C ILE A 89 10.77 -10.78 -9.00
N ILE A 90 11.36 -11.86 -8.49
CA ILE A 90 10.88 -12.55 -7.30
C ILE A 90 10.82 -11.59 -6.11
N THR A 91 11.87 -10.77 -5.92
CA THR A 91 11.90 -9.77 -4.84
C THR A 91 10.77 -8.76 -4.98
N MET A 92 10.53 -8.21 -6.18
CA MET A 92 9.43 -7.26 -6.40
C MET A 92 8.06 -7.89 -6.11
N ILE A 93 7.82 -9.12 -6.56
CA ILE A 93 6.57 -9.83 -6.29
C ILE A 93 6.43 -10.12 -4.79
N SER A 94 7.52 -10.51 -4.12
CA SER A 94 7.50 -10.82 -2.68
C SER A 94 7.25 -9.58 -1.85
N VAL A 95 7.87 -8.44 -2.17
CA VAL A 95 7.63 -7.17 -1.46
C VAL A 95 6.18 -6.74 -1.64
N GLN A 96 5.67 -6.76 -2.88
CA GLN A 96 4.27 -6.41 -3.13
C GLN A 96 3.30 -7.32 -2.37
N GLY A 97 3.49 -8.65 -2.41
CA GLY A 97 2.62 -9.58 -1.68
C GLY A 97 2.73 -9.45 -0.16
N ASP A 98 3.88 -9.05 0.36
CA ASP A 98 4.10 -8.86 1.80
C ASP A 98 3.32 -7.66 2.35
N THR A 99 3.24 -6.57 1.59
CA THR A 99 2.48 -5.36 1.96
C THR A 99 0.98 -5.63 2.02
N GLU A 100 0.46 -6.41 1.09
CA GLU A 100 -0.96 -6.75 1.00
C GLU A 100 -1.46 -7.52 2.24
N PHE A 101 -0.73 -8.55 2.67
CA PHE A 101 -1.09 -9.30 3.87
C PHE A 101 -0.87 -8.50 5.15
N ALA A 102 0.16 -7.67 5.19
CA ALA A 102 0.45 -6.82 6.32
C ALA A 102 -0.69 -5.85 6.62
N SER A 103 -1.26 -5.20 5.58
CA SER A 103 -2.36 -4.26 5.75
C SER A 103 -3.59 -4.91 6.41
N VAL A 104 -3.90 -6.15 6.05
CA VAL A 104 -5.00 -6.90 6.68
C VAL A 104 -4.71 -7.21 8.15
N GLU A 105 -3.49 -7.64 8.48
CA GLU A 105 -3.09 -7.90 9.88
C GLU A 105 -3.15 -6.67 10.75
N GLN A 106 -2.74 -5.51 10.22
CA GLN A 106 -2.74 -4.25 10.93
C GLN A 106 -4.16 -3.71 11.20
N GLN A 107 -5.16 -4.06 10.38
CA GLN A 107 -6.45 -3.37 10.34
C GLN A 107 -7.65 -4.22 10.77
N ASN A 108 -7.58 -5.56 10.73
CA ASN A 108 -8.75 -6.43 10.89
C ASN A 108 -9.47 -6.25 12.24
N HIS A 109 -8.75 -5.95 13.31
CA HIS A 109 -9.32 -5.72 14.64
C HIS A 109 -10.22 -4.48 14.71
N LEU A 110 -10.05 -3.51 13.81
CA LEU A 110 -10.85 -2.29 13.76
C LEU A 110 -12.30 -2.55 13.33
N LEU A 111 -12.59 -3.68 12.70
CA LEU A 111 -13.97 -4.03 12.33
C LEU A 111 -14.92 -4.09 13.53
N ALA A 112 -14.40 -4.41 14.71
CA ALA A 112 -15.18 -4.47 15.96
C ALA A 112 -15.59 -3.09 16.49
N THR A 113 -14.85 -2.04 16.14
CA THR A 113 -15.04 -0.66 16.62
C THR A 113 -15.48 0.31 15.53
N ALA A 114 -16.00 -0.22 14.42
CA ALA A 114 -16.38 0.61 13.28
C ALA A 114 -17.42 1.68 13.65
N PRO A 115 -17.19 2.95 13.30
CA PRO A 115 -18.07 4.05 13.69
C PRO A 115 -19.46 3.96 13.03
N THR A 116 -19.53 3.38 11.85
CA THR A 116 -20.78 3.14 11.14
C THR A 116 -20.72 1.82 10.36
N GLU A 117 -21.89 1.28 9.99
CA GLU A 117 -21.95 0.10 9.12
C GLU A 117 -21.34 0.37 7.73
N TYR A 118 -21.40 1.62 7.26
CA TYR A 118 -20.70 2.04 6.05
C TYR A 118 -19.18 1.83 6.18
N ASP A 119 -18.59 2.28 7.29
CA ASP A 119 -17.16 2.18 7.51
C ASP A 119 -16.73 0.73 7.69
N ARG A 120 -17.51 -0.06 8.44
CA ARG A 120 -17.26 -1.50 8.61
C ARG A 120 -17.26 -2.25 7.27
N LYS A 121 -18.27 -2.01 6.42
CA LYS A 121 -18.36 -2.65 5.10
C LYS A 121 -17.24 -2.18 4.16
N SER A 122 -16.87 -0.88 4.22
CA SER A 122 -15.78 -0.34 3.41
C SER A 122 -14.44 -0.97 3.78
N ALA A 123 -14.11 -1.04 5.09
CA ALA A 123 -12.89 -1.67 5.57
C ALA A 123 -12.85 -3.17 5.23
N LEU A 124 -13.96 -3.88 5.43
CA LEU A 124 -14.06 -5.29 5.10
C LEU A 124 -13.82 -5.55 3.61
N ARG A 125 -14.38 -4.69 2.73
CA ARG A 125 -14.14 -4.78 1.29
C ARG A 125 -12.66 -4.56 0.96
N ILE A 126 -12.02 -3.54 1.55
CA ILE A 126 -10.57 -3.30 1.39
C ILE A 126 -9.80 -4.54 1.79
N MET A 127 -10.04 -5.10 2.97
CA MET A 127 -9.34 -6.30 3.44
C MET A 127 -9.52 -7.52 2.55
N CYS A 128 -10.70 -7.68 1.92
CA CYS A 128 -10.92 -8.75 0.95
C CYS A 128 -10.11 -8.53 -0.34
N GLU A 129 -10.06 -7.29 -0.82
CA GLU A 129 -9.30 -6.91 -2.01
C GLU A 129 -7.78 -7.02 -1.76
N GLU A 130 -7.27 -6.59 -0.61
CA GLU A 130 -5.86 -6.76 -0.18
C GLU A 130 -5.45 -8.23 -0.10
N GLN A 131 -6.27 -9.07 0.54
CA GLN A 131 -6.02 -10.52 0.55
C GLN A 131 -5.98 -11.10 -0.87
N ARG A 132 -6.84 -10.62 -1.78
CA ARG A 132 -6.81 -11.06 -3.19
C ARG A 132 -5.54 -10.58 -3.90
N HIS A 133 -5.04 -9.38 -3.59
CA HIS A 133 -3.78 -8.88 -4.12
C HIS A 133 -2.61 -9.79 -3.68
N GLY A 134 -2.52 -10.08 -2.39
CA GLY A 134 -1.53 -11.02 -1.86
C GLY A 134 -1.66 -12.44 -2.45
N TRP A 135 -2.89 -12.93 -2.63
CA TRP A 135 -3.20 -14.18 -3.33
C TRP A 135 -2.68 -14.18 -4.77
N GLN A 136 -2.84 -13.07 -5.51
CA GLN A 136 -2.33 -12.88 -6.86
C GLN A 136 -0.80 -12.98 -6.89
N MET A 137 -0.12 -12.34 -5.94
CA MET A 137 1.35 -12.37 -5.83
C MET A 137 1.86 -13.77 -5.49
N ALA A 138 1.23 -14.45 -4.54
CA ALA A 138 1.57 -15.84 -4.21
C ALA A 138 1.35 -16.80 -5.39
N TYR A 139 0.27 -16.60 -6.17
CA TYR A 139 0.05 -17.35 -7.40
C TYR A 139 1.20 -17.17 -8.40
N LEU A 140 1.66 -15.94 -8.62
CA LEU A 140 2.79 -15.67 -9.51
C LEU A 140 4.05 -16.38 -9.04
N LEU A 141 4.37 -16.31 -7.75
CA LEU A 141 5.52 -16.98 -7.15
C LEU A 141 5.45 -18.51 -7.34
N CYS A 142 4.37 -19.13 -6.91
CA CYS A 142 4.20 -20.58 -6.95
C CYS A 142 4.15 -21.13 -8.38
N THR A 143 3.54 -20.38 -9.30
CA THR A 143 3.29 -20.86 -10.68
C THR A 143 4.50 -20.69 -11.58
N TYR A 144 5.23 -19.58 -11.46
CA TYR A 144 6.25 -19.22 -12.43
C TYR A 144 7.69 -19.47 -11.96
N PHE A 145 7.96 -19.59 -10.64
CA PHE A 145 9.33 -19.61 -10.13
C PHE A 145 9.75 -20.91 -9.43
N GLY A 146 8.92 -21.97 -9.52
CA GLY A 146 9.24 -23.30 -8.98
C GLY A 146 9.48 -23.26 -7.47
N GLU A 147 10.41 -24.09 -6.95
CA GLU A 147 10.66 -24.19 -5.51
C GLU A 147 11.10 -22.88 -4.84
N GLN A 148 11.82 -22.02 -5.55
CA GLN A 148 12.22 -20.72 -5.04
C GLN A 148 10.97 -19.85 -4.80
N GLY A 149 10.07 -19.82 -5.79
CA GLY A 149 8.81 -19.06 -5.65
C GLY A 149 7.92 -19.62 -4.54
N VAL A 150 7.83 -20.93 -4.39
CA VAL A 150 7.07 -21.58 -3.32
C VAL A 150 7.60 -21.14 -1.93
N ARG A 151 8.93 -21.13 -1.74
CA ARG A 151 9.53 -20.69 -0.49
C ARG A 151 9.25 -19.22 -0.20
N GLU A 152 9.30 -18.37 -1.22
CA GLU A 152 8.98 -16.94 -1.02
C GLU A 152 7.48 -16.71 -0.75
N ALA A 153 6.60 -17.48 -1.41
CA ALA A 153 5.17 -17.43 -1.14
C ALA A 153 4.81 -17.87 0.30
N ALA A 154 5.48 -18.90 0.82
CA ALA A 154 5.30 -19.33 2.22
C ALA A 154 5.67 -18.20 3.20
N LYS A 155 6.77 -17.50 2.96
CA LYS A 155 7.21 -16.37 3.81
C LYS A 155 6.18 -15.23 3.88
N LEU A 156 5.33 -15.06 2.88
CA LEU A 156 4.26 -14.04 2.92
C LEU A 156 3.28 -14.30 4.07
N LEU A 157 3.06 -15.57 4.41
CA LEU A 157 2.17 -15.99 5.50
C LEU A 157 2.91 -16.20 6.83
N GLU A 158 4.22 -16.46 6.80
CA GLU A 158 5.06 -16.62 7.99
C GLU A 158 5.35 -15.29 8.69
N ARG A 159 5.54 -14.22 7.92
CA ARG A 159 5.77 -12.88 8.47
C ARG A 159 4.51 -12.36 9.15
N ASN A 160 4.71 -11.49 10.13
CA ASN A 160 3.62 -10.89 10.89
C ASN A 160 3.95 -9.44 11.26
N ALA A 161 2.99 -8.54 11.07
CA ALA A 161 3.14 -7.12 11.36
C ALA A 161 3.35 -6.86 12.87
N GLN A 162 2.65 -7.60 13.73
CA GLN A 162 2.75 -7.44 15.19
C GLN A 162 4.10 -7.90 15.74
N ASP A 163 4.75 -8.87 15.07
CA ASP A 163 6.09 -9.35 15.42
C ASP A 163 7.21 -8.51 14.79
N GLY A 164 6.86 -7.47 14.01
CA GLY A 164 7.83 -6.61 13.36
C GLY A 164 8.62 -7.29 12.23
N THR A 165 8.09 -8.35 11.62
CA THR A 165 8.81 -9.18 10.65
C THR A 165 8.46 -8.89 9.19
N ARG A 166 7.53 -7.97 8.89
CA ARG A 166 7.21 -7.52 7.54
C ARG A 166 8.39 -6.79 6.91
N LEU A 167 8.55 -6.92 5.60
CA LEU A 167 9.72 -6.44 4.86
C LEU A 167 9.92 -4.93 4.93
N LEU A 168 8.83 -4.17 4.91
CA LEU A 168 8.86 -2.71 4.97
C LEU A 168 8.41 -2.24 6.35
N GLY A 169 9.17 -1.32 6.96
CA GLY A 169 8.93 -0.85 8.33
C GLY A 169 7.54 -0.26 8.56
N SER A 170 6.99 0.44 7.57
CA SER A 170 5.64 1.01 7.61
C SER A 170 4.54 -0.03 7.85
N PHE A 171 4.76 -1.26 7.38
CA PHE A 171 3.84 -2.38 7.51
C PHE A 171 4.03 -3.18 8.81
N ASN A 172 4.90 -2.71 9.69
CA ASN A 172 5.02 -3.15 11.08
C ASN A 172 4.49 -2.08 12.07
N ALA A 173 4.12 -0.90 11.58
CA ALA A 173 3.57 0.15 12.41
C ALA A 173 2.14 -0.21 12.88
N PRO A 174 1.76 0.08 14.14
CA PRO A 174 0.41 -0.18 14.61
C PRO A 174 -0.60 0.77 13.95
N ILE A 175 -1.79 0.23 13.68
CA ILE A 175 -2.98 0.97 13.25
C ILE A 175 -4.03 0.72 14.33
N ASP A 176 -4.02 1.53 15.40
CA ASP A 176 -4.75 1.21 16.62
C ASP A 176 -6.22 1.69 16.60
N HIS A 177 -6.54 2.63 15.72
CA HIS A 177 -7.87 3.24 15.65
C HIS A 177 -8.23 3.73 14.26
N TRP A 178 -9.49 4.14 14.09
CA TRP A 178 -10.06 4.53 12.79
C TRP A 178 -9.44 5.80 12.18
N LEU A 179 -8.85 6.69 12.95
CA LEU A 179 -8.11 7.83 12.39
C LEU A 179 -6.82 7.36 11.72
N ASP A 180 -6.07 6.45 12.36
CA ASP A 180 -4.92 5.80 11.72
C ASP A 180 -5.33 5.06 10.44
N PHE A 181 -6.43 4.29 10.48
CA PHE A 181 -6.97 3.60 9.31
C PHE A 181 -7.23 4.55 8.14
N PHE A 182 -7.92 5.67 8.37
CA PHE A 182 -8.20 6.61 7.29
C PHE A 182 -6.95 7.34 6.79
N CYS A 183 -5.99 7.65 7.67
CA CYS A 183 -4.70 8.20 7.27
C CYS A 183 -3.87 7.19 6.49
N PHE A 184 -3.77 5.94 6.97
CA PHE A 184 -3.09 4.85 6.29
C PHE A 184 -3.66 4.66 4.87
N THR A 185 -4.95 4.43 4.77
CA THR A 185 -5.64 4.24 3.49
C THR A 185 -5.52 5.48 2.57
N HIS A 186 -5.41 6.67 3.13
CA HIS A 186 -5.24 7.89 2.34
C HIS A 186 -3.80 8.08 1.85
N PHE A 187 -2.78 7.78 2.66
CA PHE A 187 -1.38 8.06 2.35
C PHE A 187 -0.62 6.82 1.91
N ILE A 188 -0.78 5.67 2.58
CA ILE A 188 -0.02 4.46 2.32
C ILE A 188 -0.57 3.72 1.10
N ASP A 189 -1.89 3.47 1.02
CA ASP A 189 -2.50 2.86 -0.18
C ASP A 189 -2.31 3.76 -1.42
N ARG A 190 -2.20 5.09 -1.21
CA ARG A 190 -1.85 5.98 -2.31
C ARG A 190 -0.43 5.76 -2.84
N ASP A 191 0.55 5.48 -1.98
CA ASP A 191 1.85 5.02 -2.45
C ASP A 191 1.69 3.70 -3.22
N GLY A 192 0.88 2.76 -2.71
CA GLY A 192 0.53 1.51 -3.40
C GLY A 192 0.06 1.74 -4.84
N LYS A 193 -0.82 2.71 -5.08
CA LYS A 193 -1.23 3.12 -6.43
C LYS A 193 -0.02 3.47 -7.32
N TYR A 194 0.96 4.21 -6.78
CA TYR A 194 2.17 4.57 -7.52
C TYR A 194 3.02 3.33 -7.81
N GLN A 195 3.23 2.47 -6.81
CA GLN A 195 4.01 1.24 -6.96
C GLN A 195 3.39 0.30 -8.01
N LEU A 196 2.08 0.07 -7.96
CA LEU A 196 1.36 -0.76 -8.93
C LEU A 196 1.44 -0.19 -10.35
N LYS A 197 1.34 1.14 -10.50
CA LYS A 197 1.50 1.79 -11.81
C LYS A 197 2.92 1.59 -12.35
N MET A 198 3.96 1.74 -11.51
CA MET A 198 5.35 1.49 -11.87
C MET A 198 5.58 0.03 -12.27
N LEU A 199 4.97 -0.93 -11.58
CA LEU A 199 5.05 -2.37 -11.88
C LEU A 199 4.22 -2.77 -13.12
N SER A 200 3.23 -1.97 -13.53
CA SER A 200 2.41 -2.25 -14.70
C SER A 200 3.20 -2.25 -16.02
N THR A 201 4.40 -1.67 -16.00
CA THR A 201 5.32 -1.63 -17.15
C THR A 201 6.32 -2.79 -17.16
N SER A 202 6.29 -3.67 -16.14
CA SER A 202 7.27 -4.74 -15.92
C SER A 202 7.56 -5.58 -17.16
N SER A 203 8.84 -5.89 -17.36
CA SER A 203 9.33 -6.85 -18.36
C SER A 203 8.83 -8.28 -18.14
N PHE A 204 8.41 -8.62 -16.92
CA PHE A 204 7.73 -9.90 -16.64
C PHE A 204 6.22 -9.73 -16.83
N GLN A 205 5.73 -10.22 -17.96
CA GLN A 205 4.36 -9.99 -18.44
C GLN A 205 3.27 -10.39 -17.43
N PRO A 206 3.35 -11.54 -16.70
CA PRO A 206 2.35 -11.88 -15.70
C PRO A 206 2.26 -10.88 -14.54
N LEU A 207 3.38 -10.28 -14.11
CA LEU A 207 3.38 -9.23 -13.10
C LEU A 207 2.71 -7.97 -13.64
N ALA A 208 3.13 -7.49 -14.82
CA ALA A 208 2.52 -6.33 -15.45
C ALA A 208 1.00 -6.49 -15.65
N ALA A 209 0.56 -7.67 -16.09
CA ALA A 209 -0.86 -7.97 -16.32
C ALA A 209 -1.70 -8.02 -15.03
N SER A 210 -1.06 -8.30 -13.89
CA SER A 210 -1.73 -8.30 -12.58
C SER A 210 -2.07 -6.90 -12.08
N MET A 211 -1.29 -5.89 -12.47
CA MET A 211 -1.38 -4.54 -11.90
C MET A 211 -2.65 -3.77 -12.29
N GLY A 212 -3.11 -3.91 -13.52
CA GLY A 212 -4.31 -3.20 -14.00
C GLY A 212 -5.57 -3.50 -13.18
N PRO A 213 -5.91 -4.77 -12.90
CA PRO A 213 -7.01 -5.12 -12.00
C PRO A 213 -6.84 -4.60 -10.57
N MET A 214 -5.63 -4.66 -10.00
CA MET A 214 -5.34 -4.15 -8.66
C MET A 214 -5.52 -2.63 -8.59
N LEU A 215 -5.00 -1.87 -9.55
CA LEU A 215 -5.17 -0.41 -9.64
C LEU A 215 -6.63 0.05 -9.67
N LYS A 216 -7.53 -0.76 -10.24
CA LYS A 216 -8.98 -0.46 -10.23
C LYS A 216 -9.58 -0.57 -8.83
N GLU A 217 -9.13 -1.55 -8.06
CA GLU A 217 -9.56 -1.76 -6.67
C GLU A 217 -8.99 -0.68 -5.75
N GLU A 218 -7.72 -0.29 -5.93
CA GLU A 218 -7.07 0.81 -5.21
C GLU A 218 -7.86 2.13 -5.26
N SER A 219 -8.58 2.39 -6.34
CA SER A 219 -9.41 3.59 -6.44
C SER A 219 -10.51 3.64 -5.37
N PHE A 220 -11.02 2.50 -4.92
CA PHE A 220 -11.99 2.42 -3.82
C PHE A 220 -11.31 2.65 -2.46
N HIS A 221 -10.12 2.09 -2.27
CA HIS A 221 -9.31 2.29 -1.05
C HIS A 221 -9.03 3.77 -0.84
N LEU A 222 -8.44 4.44 -1.82
CA LEU A 222 -8.16 5.88 -1.79
C LEU A 222 -9.41 6.73 -1.53
N GLY A 223 -10.51 6.36 -2.16
CA GLY A 223 -11.80 7.02 -1.95
C GLY A 223 -12.30 6.86 -0.51
N THR A 224 -12.08 5.71 0.11
CA THR A 224 -12.45 5.43 1.50
C THR A 224 -11.63 6.27 2.47
N GLY A 225 -10.32 6.32 2.35
CA GLY A 225 -9.44 7.14 3.19
C GLY A 225 -9.78 8.63 3.10
N ALA A 226 -9.84 9.18 1.87
CA ALA A 226 -10.17 10.58 1.65
C ALA A 226 -11.58 10.95 2.17
N ASN A 227 -12.57 10.06 2.01
CA ASN A 227 -13.91 10.27 2.51
C ASN A 227 -13.96 10.23 4.04
N GLY A 228 -13.27 9.29 4.67
CA GLY A 228 -13.16 9.19 6.12
C GLY A 228 -12.60 10.49 6.73
N LEU A 229 -11.45 10.93 6.25
CA LEU A 229 -10.83 12.17 6.71
C LEU A 229 -11.73 13.40 6.51
N ARG A 230 -12.40 13.53 5.35
CA ARG A 230 -13.36 14.64 5.14
C ARG A 230 -14.53 14.62 6.14
N ARG A 231 -15.04 13.45 6.47
CA ARG A 231 -16.15 13.28 7.42
C ARG A 231 -15.74 13.61 8.85
N ILE A 232 -14.51 13.26 9.24
CA ILE A 232 -13.92 13.62 10.53
C ILE A 232 -13.76 15.14 10.62
N VAL A 233 -13.11 15.74 9.63
CA VAL A 233 -12.90 17.21 9.57
C VAL A 233 -14.22 17.97 9.63
N LYS A 234 -15.25 17.50 8.91
CA LYS A 234 -16.57 18.13 8.91
C LYS A 234 -17.36 17.93 10.21
N ALA A 235 -17.13 16.85 10.94
CA ALA A 235 -17.72 16.67 12.26
C ALA A 235 -17.20 17.69 13.27
N GLY A 236 -15.93 18.10 13.15
CA GLY A 236 -15.31 19.14 13.96
C GLY A 236 -15.14 18.79 15.43
N VAL A 237 -15.29 17.53 15.81
CA VAL A 237 -15.13 17.04 17.19
C VAL A 237 -13.65 16.84 17.51
N ILE A 238 -12.90 16.26 16.57
CA ILE A 238 -11.45 16.12 16.70
C ILE A 238 -10.81 17.39 16.13
N PRO A 239 -10.09 18.19 16.95
CA PRO A 239 -9.47 19.43 16.47
C PRO A 239 -8.51 19.16 15.31
N THR A 240 -8.46 20.07 14.32
CA THR A 240 -7.57 19.91 13.17
C THR A 240 -6.09 19.92 13.56
N SER A 241 -5.71 20.64 14.62
CA SER A 241 -4.36 20.59 15.19
C SER A 241 -3.98 19.20 15.71
N PHE A 242 -4.97 18.45 16.19
CA PHE A 242 -4.79 17.07 16.64
C PHE A 242 -4.67 16.12 15.43
N LEU A 243 -5.57 16.26 14.45
CA LEU A 243 -5.51 15.51 13.18
C LEU A 243 -4.16 15.70 12.47
N GLN A 244 -3.58 16.90 12.56
CA GLN A 244 -2.30 17.21 11.93
C GLN A 244 -1.16 16.30 12.39
N LYS A 245 -1.16 15.86 13.65
CA LYS A 245 -0.14 14.93 14.16
C LYS A 245 -0.16 13.60 13.41
N TYR A 246 -1.35 13.07 13.12
CA TYR A 246 -1.51 11.83 12.36
C TYR A 246 -1.16 12.00 10.87
N VAL A 247 -1.48 13.15 10.30
CA VAL A 247 -1.01 13.53 8.96
C VAL A 247 0.52 13.53 8.92
N ASN A 248 1.17 14.12 9.89
CA ASN A 248 2.64 14.18 9.99
C ASN A 248 3.26 12.77 10.10
N LYS A 249 2.66 11.88 10.93
CA LYS A 249 3.07 10.48 11.09
C LYS A 249 3.02 9.74 9.76
N TRP A 250 1.85 9.73 9.10
CA TRP A 250 1.62 8.87 7.95
C TRP A 250 2.19 9.41 6.64
N VAL A 251 2.35 10.72 6.50
CA VAL A 251 3.04 11.30 5.32
C VAL A 251 4.52 10.95 5.33
N SER A 252 5.22 11.10 6.46
CA SER A 252 6.63 10.72 6.56
C SER A 252 6.83 9.24 6.25
N THR A 253 5.94 8.40 6.80
CA THR A 253 5.92 6.95 6.56
C THR A 253 5.70 6.62 5.08
N GLY A 254 4.73 7.26 4.42
CA GLY A 254 4.44 7.05 3.00
C GLY A 254 5.58 7.49 2.07
N LEU A 255 6.23 8.60 2.40
CA LEU A 255 7.39 9.05 1.62
C LEU A 255 8.58 8.07 1.66
N ASP A 256 8.72 7.31 2.75
CA ASP A 256 9.79 6.32 2.90
C ASP A 256 9.54 5.04 2.07
N LEU A 257 8.29 4.73 1.72
CA LEU A 257 7.95 3.54 0.93
C LEU A 257 8.49 3.59 -0.51
N PHE A 258 8.72 4.78 -1.06
CA PHE A 258 9.34 4.89 -2.39
C PHE A 258 10.78 4.37 -2.44
N GLY A 259 11.46 4.23 -1.30
CA GLY A 259 12.85 3.83 -1.29
C GLY A 259 13.80 4.95 -1.74
N THR A 260 15.01 4.56 -2.12
CA THR A 260 16.04 5.47 -2.65
C THR A 260 16.45 5.03 -4.04
N ASP A 261 16.83 5.99 -4.91
CA ASP A 261 17.34 5.68 -6.24
C ASP A 261 18.79 5.17 -6.22
N GLU A 262 19.53 5.49 -5.15
CA GLU A 262 20.91 5.03 -4.94
C GLU A 262 20.99 3.54 -4.55
N SER A 263 19.86 2.88 -4.24
CA SER A 263 19.89 1.47 -3.90
C SER A 263 20.16 0.60 -5.14
N THR A 264 21.00 -0.42 -4.98
CA THR A 264 21.30 -1.39 -6.04
C THR A 264 20.04 -2.04 -6.59
N SER A 265 19.02 -2.29 -5.74
CA SER A 265 17.75 -2.88 -6.15
C SER A 265 16.92 -1.95 -7.04
N ALA A 266 16.91 -0.64 -6.79
CA ALA A 266 16.22 0.33 -7.63
C ALA A 266 16.86 0.40 -9.01
N GLN A 267 18.19 0.54 -9.06
CA GLN A 267 18.94 0.58 -10.32
C GLN A 267 18.72 -0.67 -11.16
N TRP A 268 18.86 -1.86 -10.58
CA TRP A 268 18.64 -3.12 -11.30
C TRP A 268 17.19 -3.30 -11.74
N ALA A 269 16.22 -2.87 -10.94
CA ALA A 269 14.81 -2.95 -11.31
C ALA A 269 14.50 -2.14 -12.58
N TYR A 270 15.09 -0.95 -12.73
CA TYR A 270 14.93 -0.12 -13.92
C TYR A 270 15.73 -0.67 -15.11
N VAL A 271 17.02 -0.95 -14.93
CA VAL A 271 17.91 -1.47 -15.99
C VAL A 271 17.36 -2.75 -16.63
N TYR A 272 16.73 -3.62 -15.85
CA TYR A 272 16.14 -4.86 -16.38
C TYR A 272 14.69 -4.69 -16.89
N GLY A 273 14.16 -3.47 -16.88
CA GLY A 273 12.78 -3.22 -17.29
C GLY A 273 11.74 -3.80 -16.33
N VAL A 274 12.11 -4.13 -15.09
CA VAL A 274 11.21 -4.78 -14.11
C VAL A 274 10.24 -3.81 -13.47
N LYS A 275 10.70 -2.56 -13.20
CA LYS A 275 9.90 -1.51 -12.59
C LYS A 275 10.24 -0.17 -13.26
N GLY A 276 9.28 0.42 -13.95
CA GLY A 276 9.40 1.71 -14.61
C GLY A 276 9.04 2.88 -13.71
N ARG A 277 9.10 4.11 -14.24
CA ARG A 277 8.60 5.29 -13.54
C ARG A 277 7.06 5.29 -13.53
N TYR A 278 6.49 6.06 -12.64
CA TYR A 278 5.03 6.24 -12.60
C TYR A 278 4.44 6.74 -13.93
N ASP A 279 5.14 7.64 -14.58
CA ASP A 279 4.78 8.29 -15.86
C ASP A 279 5.52 7.72 -17.09
N GLU A 280 6.08 6.51 -17.01
CA GLU A 280 6.92 5.89 -18.04
C GLU A 280 6.31 5.91 -19.45
N ARG A 281 4.98 5.79 -19.53
CA ARG A 281 4.22 5.79 -20.81
C ARG A 281 3.71 7.16 -21.23
N GLU A 282 3.84 8.17 -20.38
CA GLU A 282 3.18 9.46 -20.51
C GLU A 282 4.19 10.60 -20.71
N SER A 283 5.46 10.36 -20.36
CA SER A 283 6.55 11.33 -20.50
C SER A 283 7.34 11.07 -21.78
N ASP A 284 7.50 12.12 -22.60
CA ASP A 284 8.38 12.11 -23.77
C ASP A 284 9.85 12.47 -23.43
N ASP A 285 10.13 12.78 -22.15
CA ASP A 285 11.48 13.12 -21.71
C ASP A 285 12.36 11.87 -21.68
N ASP A 286 13.60 12.01 -22.19
CA ASP A 286 14.66 11.05 -21.94
C ASP A 286 14.79 10.86 -20.42
N ALA A 287 14.25 9.74 -19.97
CA ALA A 287 14.11 9.46 -18.54
C ALA A 287 15.47 9.54 -17.87
N ASP A 288 15.60 10.44 -16.93
CA ASP A 288 16.70 10.41 -15.97
C ASP A 288 16.59 9.10 -15.21
N ARG A 289 17.35 8.10 -15.67
CA ARG A 289 17.33 6.72 -15.18
C ARG A 289 17.74 6.62 -13.72
N ASP A 290 18.38 7.66 -13.20
CA ASP A 290 18.88 7.72 -11.83
C ASP A 290 17.81 8.20 -10.83
N HIS A 291 16.62 8.65 -11.29
CA HIS A 291 15.59 9.27 -10.45
C HIS A 291 14.21 8.58 -10.52
N LEU A 292 14.17 7.27 -10.66
CA LEU A 292 12.96 6.45 -10.71
C LEU A 292 11.99 6.70 -9.52
N ASN A 293 12.49 6.52 -8.32
CA ASN A 293 11.71 6.63 -7.09
C ASN A 293 11.52 8.10 -6.67
N GLU A 294 12.52 8.96 -6.87
CA GLU A 294 12.44 10.37 -6.50
C GLU A 294 11.42 11.12 -7.36
N ALA A 295 11.37 10.87 -8.66
CA ALA A 295 10.37 11.44 -9.54
C ALA A 295 8.94 11.01 -9.15
N SER A 296 8.72 9.72 -8.92
CA SER A 296 7.41 9.19 -8.51
C SER A 296 6.99 9.71 -7.13
N ARG A 297 7.91 9.80 -6.18
CA ARG A 297 7.68 10.41 -4.86
C ARG A 297 7.31 11.89 -4.96
N GLY A 298 7.92 12.66 -5.88
CA GLY A 298 7.56 14.05 -6.14
C GLY A 298 6.13 14.20 -6.62
N LEU A 299 5.70 13.40 -7.58
CA LEU A 299 4.32 13.37 -8.08
C LEU A 299 3.31 12.98 -6.99
N TYR A 300 3.63 11.96 -6.20
CA TYR A 300 2.84 11.58 -5.02
C TYR A 300 2.71 12.74 -4.04
N PHE A 301 3.81 13.42 -3.72
CA PHE A 301 3.84 14.53 -2.77
C PHE A 301 2.94 15.70 -3.21
N ASP A 302 2.93 16.02 -4.49
CA ASP A 302 2.07 17.07 -5.04
C ASP A 302 0.59 16.65 -5.06
N GLU A 303 0.31 15.38 -5.30
CA GLU A 303 -1.05 14.84 -5.22
C GLU A 303 -1.60 14.93 -3.80
N ILE A 304 -0.85 14.49 -2.77
CA ILE A 304 -1.33 14.52 -1.39
C ILE A 304 -1.52 15.94 -0.87
N LYS A 305 -0.71 16.92 -1.28
CA LYS A 305 -0.93 18.34 -1.00
C LYS A 305 -2.28 18.82 -1.53
N THR A 306 -2.56 18.48 -2.79
CA THR A 306 -3.82 18.86 -3.44
C THR A 306 -5.02 18.22 -2.73
N GLU A 307 -4.96 16.95 -2.38
CA GLU A 307 -6.03 16.25 -1.69
C GLU A 307 -6.22 16.76 -0.26
N MET A 308 -5.13 17.02 0.48
CA MET A 308 -5.22 17.56 1.83
C MET A 308 -5.84 18.96 1.86
N ALA A 309 -5.50 19.82 0.90
CA ALA A 309 -6.14 21.13 0.75
C ALA A 309 -7.66 21.01 0.49
N ARG A 310 -8.11 19.97 -0.24
CA ARG A 310 -9.54 19.68 -0.44
C ARG A 310 -10.22 19.19 0.82
N ILE A 311 -9.57 18.33 1.59
CA ILE A 311 -10.07 17.82 2.87
C ILE A 311 -10.21 18.95 3.86
N SER A 312 -9.19 19.79 3.96
CA SER A 312 -9.11 20.93 4.92
C SER A 312 -10.22 21.98 4.73
N LYS A 313 -10.76 22.14 3.51
CA LYS A 313 -11.88 23.07 3.25
C LYS A 313 -13.15 22.78 4.05
N GLY A 314 -13.30 21.57 4.56
CA GLY A 314 -14.47 21.16 5.35
C GLY A 314 -14.38 21.49 6.84
N ARG A 315 -13.27 22.06 7.32
CA ARG A 315 -13.02 22.33 8.74
C ARG A 315 -13.97 23.39 9.32
N PRO A 316 -14.21 23.39 10.63
CA PRO A 316 -14.91 24.46 11.32
C PRO A 316 -14.23 25.82 11.08
N GLU A 317 -15.02 26.88 11.13
CA GLU A 317 -14.51 28.25 11.03
C GLU A 317 -13.61 28.58 12.23
N GLY A 318 -12.41 29.08 11.96
CA GLY A 318 -11.41 29.40 12.99
C GLY A 318 -10.40 28.29 13.25
N ASP A 319 -10.66 27.06 12.82
CA ASP A 319 -9.67 25.98 12.94
C ASP A 319 -8.52 26.17 11.94
N PRO A 320 -7.27 25.81 12.34
CA PRO A 320 -6.12 25.86 11.43
C PRO A 320 -6.29 24.94 10.22
N GLU A 321 -5.70 25.32 9.11
CA GLU A 321 -5.67 24.46 7.92
C GLU A 321 -4.76 23.26 8.15
N LEU A 322 -5.22 22.07 7.68
CA LEU A 322 -4.37 20.93 7.57
C LEU A 322 -3.38 21.13 6.41
N TYR A 323 -2.15 20.73 6.64
CA TYR A 323 -1.07 20.83 5.67
C TYR A 323 -0.31 19.50 5.54
N ILE A 324 0.44 19.34 4.46
CA ILE A 324 1.37 18.23 4.30
C ILE A 324 2.74 18.67 4.81
N PRO A 325 3.34 17.94 5.77
CA PRO A 325 4.67 18.27 6.25
C PRO A 325 5.70 18.21 5.12
N SER A 326 6.84 18.86 5.30
CA SER A 326 7.94 18.84 4.34
C SER A 326 8.40 17.41 4.04
N ASP A 327 8.81 17.17 2.81
CA ASP A 327 9.42 15.91 2.36
C ASP A 327 10.75 15.57 3.07
N LYS A 328 11.29 16.52 3.85
CA LYS A 328 12.49 16.33 4.69
C LYS A 328 12.16 15.85 6.11
N PHE A 329 10.93 16.10 6.57
CA PHE A 329 10.55 15.89 7.96
C PHE A 329 10.50 14.41 8.32
N ASN A 330 11.14 14.04 9.43
CA ASN A 330 11.08 12.72 10.09
C ASN A 330 11.26 11.54 9.14
N ARG A 331 12.29 11.59 8.30
CA ARG A 331 12.58 10.55 7.31
C ARG A 331 13.42 9.41 7.88
N GLY A 332 12.96 8.17 7.70
CA GLY A 332 13.68 6.96 8.08
C GLY A 332 14.73 6.53 7.06
N ILE A 333 14.60 6.91 5.78
CA ILE A 333 15.52 6.54 4.71
C ILE A 333 15.87 7.71 3.80
N GLY A 334 16.92 7.51 2.98
CA GLY A 334 17.36 8.45 1.95
C GLY A 334 18.20 9.62 2.49
N LYS A 335 18.36 10.64 1.66
CA LYS A 335 19.27 11.77 1.90
C LYS A 335 18.94 12.61 3.14
N TYR A 336 17.73 12.49 3.65
CA TYR A 336 17.25 13.22 4.83
C TYR A 336 17.20 12.35 6.10
N SER A 337 17.44 11.05 5.99
CA SER A 337 17.48 10.13 7.14
C SER A 337 18.58 10.51 8.14
N GLY A 338 18.23 10.46 9.43
CA GLY A 338 19.15 10.83 10.52
C GLY A 338 19.45 12.33 10.63
N LYS A 339 18.74 13.18 9.86
CA LYS A 339 18.84 14.63 9.96
C LYS A 339 17.60 15.20 10.66
N LEU A 340 17.81 16.25 11.41
CA LEU A 340 16.76 16.87 12.22
C LEU A 340 16.11 18.01 11.42
N TYR A 341 14.86 17.82 11.00
CA TYR A 341 14.08 18.82 10.28
C TYR A 341 12.75 19.09 10.98
N THR A 342 12.33 20.35 10.99
CA THR A 342 10.99 20.73 11.42
C THR A 342 9.93 20.24 10.42
N VAL A 343 8.67 20.23 10.81
CA VAL A 343 7.54 19.91 9.89
C VAL A 343 7.50 20.81 8.65
N MET A 344 8.11 22.00 8.73
CA MET A 344 8.21 22.95 7.61
C MET A 344 9.47 22.74 6.75
N GLY A 345 10.36 21.80 7.14
CA GLY A 345 11.57 21.47 6.40
C GLY A 345 12.77 22.35 6.68
N GLU A 346 12.73 23.14 7.72
CA GLU A 346 13.87 23.90 8.24
C GLU A 346 14.76 22.96 9.05
N GLU A 347 16.09 23.14 8.99
CA GLU A 347 17.01 22.41 9.87
C GLU A 347 16.71 22.79 11.33
N PHE A 348 16.60 21.77 12.17
CA PHE A 348 16.33 21.99 13.59
C PHE A 348 17.63 22.32 14.31
N GLU A 349 17.70 23.51 14.88
CA GLU A 349 18.86 23.98 15.66
C GLU A 349 18.70 23.56 17.13
N GLY A 350 19.19 22.38 17.50
CA GLY A 350 19.11 21.84 18.85
C GLY A 350 19.77 20.48 18.99
N SER A 351 19.75 19.94 20.21
CA SER A 351 20.22 18.58 20.50
C SER A 351 19.20 17.54 20.05
N GLU A 352 19.62 16.27 20.00
CA GLU A 352 18.70 15.14 19.73
C GLU A 352 17.58 15.03 20.79
N GLU A 353 17.88 15.41 22.04
CA GLU A 353 16.93 15.40 23.15
C GLU A 353 15.84 16.48 22.95
N GLU A 354 16.26 17.70 22.57
CA GLU A 354 15.33 18.80 22.24
C GLU A 354 14.51 18.46 20.98
N TYR A 355 15.09 17.75 20.02
CA TYR A 355 14.36 17.27 18.85
C TYR A 355 13.33 16.20 19.20
N ALA A 356 13.62 15.29 20.12
CA ALA A 356 12.64 14.31 20.62
C ALA A 356 11.44 15.01 21.28
N ASP A 357 11.68 16.05 22.07
CA ASP A 357 10.61 16.88 22.66
C ASP A 357 9.80 17.60 21.58
N TYR A 358 10.46 18.11 20.55
CA TYR A 358 9.78 18.71 19.39
C TYR A 358 8.90 17.67 18.67
N LEU A 359 9.41 16.47 18.41
CA LEU A 359 8.64 15.39 17.77
C LEU A 359 7.39 15.01 18.58
N ALA A 360 7.48 14.93 19.90
CA ALA A 360 6.33 14.68 20.79
C ALA A 360 5.24 15.75 20.67
N GLY A 361 5.61 16.97 20.28
CA GLY A 361 4.65 18.05 20.02
C GLY A 361 3.94 17.94 18.67
N VAL A 362 4.58 17.35 17.65
CA VAL A 362 4.10 17.34 16.25
C VAL A 362 3.72 15.96 15.71
N LEU A 363 4.05 14.90 16.42
CA LEU A 363 3.62 13.50 16.15
C LEU A 363 2.66 13.04 17.25
N PRO A 364 1.85 11.99 17.03
CA PRO A 364 1.03 11.40 18.08
C PRO A 364 1.89 10.87 19.22
N SER A 365 1.54 11.20 20.45
CA SER A 365 2.11 10.65 21.68
C SER A 365 1.16 9.63 22.31
N ASP A 366 1.62 8.84 23.28
CA ASP A 366 0.77 7.91 24.04
C ASP A 366 -0.40 8.63 24.74
N GLU A 367 -0.20 9.91 25.14
CA GLU A 367 -1.26 10.72 25.71
C GLU A 367 -2.28 11.13 24.65
N ASP A 368 -1.83 11.45 23.43
CA ASP A 368 -2.73 11.77 22.31
C ASP A 368 -3.56 10.53 21.93
N GLU A 369 -2.93 9.36 21.86
CA GLU A 369 -3.63 8.08 21.56
C GLU A 369 -4.71 7.80 22.60
N ARG A 370 -4.38 7.91 23.89
CA ARG A 370 -5.34 7.73 24.97
C ARG A 370 -6.48 8.73 24.89
N LYS A 371 -6.17 10.01 24.69
CA LYS A 371 -7.16 11.09 24.59
C LYS A 371 -8.08 10.90 23.37
N LEU A 372 -7.52 10.44 22.22
CA LEU A 372 -8.31 10.15 21.05
C LEU A 372 -9.35 9.07 21.32
N VAL A 373 -8.96 7.97 21.95
CA VAL A 373 -9.85 6.83 22.19
C VAL A 373 -10.84 7.13 23.33
N GLU A 374 -10.40 7.71 24.45
CA GLU A 374 -11.20 7.90 25.65
C GLU A 374 -12.12 9.13 25.59
N GLU A 375 -11.74 10.18 24.87
CA GLU A 375 -12.50 11.43 24.81
C GLU A 375 -13.16 11.64 23.45
N TYR A 376 -12.37 11.68 22.35
CA TYR A 376 -12.89 12.06 21.03
C TYR A 376 -13.66 10.94 20.37
N MET A 377 -13.19 9.69 20.45
CA MET A 377 -13.83 8.52 19.85
C MET A 377 -14.63 7.68 20.86
N ALA A 378 -14.90 8.23 22.04
CA ALA A 378 -15.67 7.54 23.08
C ALA A 378 -17.08 7.14 22.56
N PRO A 379 -17.66 6.07 23.11
CA PRO A 379 -19.02 5.65 22.74
C PRO A 379 -20.03 6.76 22.91
N GLY A 380 -20.80 7.05 21.84
CA GLY A 380 -21.80 8.11 21.84
C GLY A 380 -21.29 9.49 21.37
N VAL A 381 -20.00 9.64 21.10
CA VAL A 381 -19.44 10.85 20.49
C VAL A 381 -19.53 10.76 18.96
N GLU A 382 -20.13 11.78 18.34
CA GLU A 382 -20.27 11.83 16.87
C GLU A 382 -19.02 12.46 16.21
N TRP A 383 -17.87 11.82 16.39
CA TRP A 383 -16.57 12.30 15.91
C TRP A 383 -16.36 12.20 14.41
N ILE A 384 -17.25 11.49 13.71
CA ILE A 384 -17.26 11.34 12.26
C ILE A 384 -18.67 11.52 11.75
N GLN A 385 -18.86 12.25 10.66
CA GLN A 385 -20.20 12.39 10.07
C GLN A 385 -20.73 11.03 9.61
N TYR A 386 -21.98 10.72 9.98
CA TYR A 386 -22.66 9.51 9.55
C TYR A 386 -22.75 9.43 8.03
N ARG A 387 -22.58 8.24 7.50
CA ARG A 387 -22.83 7.90 6.10
C ARG A 387 -23.56 6.56 6.02
N GLU A 388 -24.60 6.52 5.21
CA GLU A 388 -25.33 5.30 4.94
C GLU A 388 -24.63 4.47 3.86
N TRP A 389 -24.61 3.15 4.05
CA TRP A 389 -24.23 2.22 2.98
C TRP A 389 -25.37 2.16 1.98
N LYS A 390 -25.08 2.44 0.71
CA LYS A 390 -26.03 2.25 -0.39
C LYS A 390 -25.62 0.99 -1.13
N GLU A 391 -26.55 0.05 -1.20
CA GLU A 391 -26.40 -1.20 -1.97
C GLU A 391 -26.23 -0.93 -3.46
#